data_bd549238c5be6ca283d3a8515423e7c1
#
_entry.id   bd549238c5be6ca283d3a8515423e7c1
#
_cell.length_a   1.000
_cell.length_b   1.000
_cell.length_c   1.000
_cell.angle_alpha   90.00
_cell.angle_beta   90.00
_cell.angle_gamma   90.00
#
_symmetry.space_group_name_H-M   'P 1'
#
loop_
_entity.id
_entity.type
_entity.pdbx_description
1 polymer ?
#
loop_
_entity_poly.entity_id
_entity_poly.type
_entity_poly.pdbx_seq_one_letter_code
_entity_poly.pdbx_strand_id
1 'polypeptide(L)'
;MVKSAELVWSNCLKIIKDIVEWQHFKTWFEPINPVELKENVLMIQVPSQFFYEYLEEHYVNLLAKTLKRELGKEARLEYRIMVDSGNTNGRNGSMDVPASGMKTYNNNEMNFPLVIDNPVKNPFVIPGLKKMQIDPQLNQMYTFDSFIEGDCNRVARRAGKTVAEKPGANSFNPLVIYGGVGLGKTHLAQAIGNDVKRMHPGKVVLYVSSEKFINQFQDHSRNNAINDFIHFYQLIDVLIIDDVQFFSRAEKSQDAFFAIFNHLHQS
;
A
#
# COMPACT_ATOMS: atom_id res chain seq x y z
N MET A 1 11.80 24.82 31.90
CA MET A 1 11.76 23.36 31.90
C MET A 1 11.91 22.91 30.45
N VAL A 2 12.96 22.16 30.16
CA VAL A 2 13.17 21.57 28.80
C VAL A 2 12.12 20.47 28.64
N LYS A 3 11.18 20.62 27.70
CA LYS A 3 10.21 19.55 27.38
C LYS A 3 10.97 18.42 26.70
N SER A 4 10.84 17.19 27.17
CA SER A 4 11.38 16.04 26.49
C SER A 4 10.47 15.60 25.32
N ALA A 5 11.04 14.97 24.28
CA ALA A 5 10.28 14.43 23.15
C ALA A 5 9.17 13.47 23.62
N GLU A 6 9.48 12.61 24.59
CA GLU A 6 8.54 11.66 25.17
C GLU A 6 7.35 12.33 25.85
N LEU A 7 7.60 13.41 26.62
CA LEU A 7 6.52 14.14 27.30
C LEU A 7 5.59 14.82 26.32
N VAL A 8 6.16 15.47 25.28
CA VAL A 8 5.38 16.15 24.24
C VAL A 8 4.55 15.12 23.46
N TRP A 9 5.16 14.01 23.06
CA TRP A 9 4.45 12.97 22.33
C TRP A 9 3.35 12.31 23.18
N SER A 10 3.62 12.01 24.44
CA SER A 10 2.61 11.47 25.37
C SER A 10 1.39 12.40 25.51
N ASN A 11 1.60 13.71 25.57
CA ASN A 11 0.51 14.68 25.60
C ASN A 11 -0.26 14.73 24.29
N CYS A 12 0.44 14.64 23.13
CA CYS A 12 -0.21 14.52 21.83
C CYS A 12 -1.06 13.26 21.73
N LEU A 13 -0.54 12.10 22.19
CA LEU A 13 -1.28 10.84 22.18
C LEU A 13 -2.55 10.89 23.02
N LYS A 14 -2.55 11.59 24.18
CA LYS A 14 -3.78 11.75 24.99
C LYS A 14 -4.88 12.47 24.20
N ILE A 15 -4.53 13.54 23.50
CA ILE A 15 -5.48 14.30 22.69
C ILE A 15 -5.97 13.48 21.49
N ILE A 16 -5.06 12.79 20.79
CA ILE A 16 -5.37 11.97 19.63
C ILE A 16 -6.30 10.81 20.03
N LYS A 17 -6.07 10.18 21.18
CA LYS A 17 -6.89 9.09 21.69
C LYS A 17 -8.34 9.46 21.92
N ASP A 18 -8.61 10.73 22.28
CA ASP A 18 -9.97 11.24 22.49
C ASP A 18 -10.71 11.55 21.17
N ILE A 19 -9.98 11.66 20.07
CA ILE A 19 -10.51 12.08 18.76
C ILE A 19 -10.64 10.90 17.78
N VAL A 20 -9.72 9.94 17.86
CA VAL A 20 -9.60 8.81 16.93
C VAL A 20 -10.21 7.56 17.55
N GLU A 21 -10.89 6.74 16.73
CA GLU A 21 -11.38 5.43 17.17
C GLU A 21 -10.29 4.57 17.77
N TRP A 22 -10.63 3.83 18.82
CA TRP A 22 -9.66 3.02 19.59
C TRP A 22 -8.81 2.07 18.72
N GLN A 23 -9.42 1.44 17.72
CA GLN A 23 -8.71 0.54 16.80
C GLN A 23 -7.67 1.27 15.96
N HIS A 24 -8.05 2.43 15.40
CA HIS A 24 -7.15 3.30 14.64
C HIS A 24 -6.02 3.87 15.49
N PHE A 25 -6.35 4.28 16.73
CA PHE A 25 -5.34 4.77 17.66
C PHE A 25 -4.28 3.70 17.95
N LYS A 26 -4.71 2.48 18.29
CA LYS A 26 -3.82 1.36 18.59
C LYS A 26 -2.94 0.96 17.41
N THR A 27 -3.50 1.03 16.19
CA THR A 27 -2.81 0.63 14.97
C THR A 27 -1.81 1.67 14.50
N TRP A 28 -2.18 2.96 14.53
CA TRP A 28 -1.45 4.01 13.84
C TRP A 28 -0.65 4.95 14.76
N PHE A 29 -0.96 5.02 16.05
CA PHE A 29 -0.31 5.95 16.95
C PHE A 29 0.49 5.26 18.05
N GLU A 30 0.04 4.11 18.54
CA GLU A 30 0.72 3.36 19.59
C GLU A 30 2.12 2.85 19.17
N PRO A 31 2.38 2.43 17.92
CA PRO A 31 3.70 1.98 17.47
C PRO A 31 4.71 3.09 17.23
N ILE A 32 4.31 4.36 17.29
CA ILE A 32 5.19 5.51 17.05
C ILE A 32 6.05 5.80 18.27
N ASN A 33 7.36 5.90 18.06
CA ASN A 33 8.30 6.25 19.12
C ASN A 33 8.85 7.68 18.91
N PRO A 34 8.79 8.56 19.93
CA PRO A 34 9.46 9.84 19.87
C PRO A 34 10.97 9.65 19.97
N VAL A 35 11.72 10.30 19.08
CA VAL A 35 13.19 10.14 19.00
C VAL A 35 13.91 11.34 19.59
N GLU A 36 13.55 12.53 19.15
CA GLU A 36 14.26 13.76 19.52
C GLU A 36 13.33 14.97 19.45
N LEU A 37 13.59 15.96 20.30
CA LEU A 37 12.96 17.28 20.22
C LEU A 37 14.06 18.32 20.16
N LYS A 38 14.17 19.00 19.00
CA LYS A 38 15.10 20.13 18.81
C LYS A 38 14.28 21.39 18.61
N GLU A 39 14.49 22.35 19.50
CA GLU A 39 13.73 23.61 19.47
C GLU A 39 12.21 23.36 19.43
N ASN A 40 11.59 23.51 18.25
CA ASN A 40 10.17 23.26 18.02
C ASN A 40 9.92 22.12 17.00
N VAL A 41 10.96 21.31 16.68
CA VAL A 41 10.87 20.18 15.77
C VAL A 41 10.83 18.89 16.57
N LEU A 42 9.71 18.18 16.54
CA LEU A 42 9.58 16.86 17.12
C LEU A 42 9.88 15.82 16.04
N MET A 43 10.88 14.98 16.28
CA MET A 43 11.20 13.83 15.43
C MET A 43 10.57 12.58 16.01
N ILE A 44 9.74 11.90 15.23
CA ILE A 44 9.10 10.63 15.59
C ILE A 44 9.58 9.52 14.65
N GLN A 45 9.73 8.34 15.21
CA GLN A 45 10.11 7.13 14.48
C GLN A 45 8.87 6.32 14.13
N VAL A 46 8.73 5.99 12.85
CA VAL A 46 7.64 5.17 12.32
C VAL A 46 8.18 3.82 11.80
N PRO A 47 7.39 2.74 11.90
CA PRO A 47 7.84 1.39 11.56
C PRO A 47 8.23 1.20 10.09
N SER A 48 7.58 1.90 9.16
CA SER A 48 7.81 1.74 7.72
C SER A 48 7.50 3.02 6.96
N GLN A 49 7.96 3.08 5.69
CA GLN A 49 7.62 4.19 4.79
C GLN A 49 6.10 4.30 4.58
N PHE A 50 5.43 3.16 4.50
CA PHE A 50 3.97 3.10 4.41
C PHE A 50 3.27 3.77 5.60
N PHE A 51 3.78 3.52 6.81
CA PHE A 51 3.25 4.15 8.01
C PHE A 51 3.31 5.67 7.94
N TYR A 52 4.43 6.21 7.43
CA TYR A 52 4.60 7.62 7.14
C TYR A 52 3.56 8.14 6.13
N GLU A 53 3.41 7.46 4.98
CA GLU A 53 2.49 7.86 3.92
C GLU A 53 1.03 7.88 4.41
N TYR A 54 0.61 6.87 5.16
CA TYR A 54 -0.73 6.80 5.73
C TYR A 54 -1.00 7.90 6.76
N LEU A 55 -0.04 8.22 7.63
CA LEU A 55 -0.17 9.30 8.59
C LEU A 55 -0.26 10.68 7.91
N GLU A 56 0.53 10.89 6.87
CA GLU A 56 0.50 12.12 6.07
C GLU A 56 -0.82 12.27 5.29
N GLU A 57 -1.38 11.19 4.77
CA GLU A 57 -2.62 11.22 4.01
C GLU A 57 -3.85 11.45 4.90
N HIS A 58 -3.92 10.71 6.02
CA HIS A 58 -5.14 10.67 6.83
C HIS A 58 -5.08 11.51 8.12
N TYR A 59 -3.89 11.71 8.69
CA TYR A 59 -3.74 12.30 10.02
C TYR A 59 -2.82 13.50 10.10
N VAL A 60 -2.27 14.00 8.98
CA VAL A 60 -1.35 15.15 8.96
C VAL A 60 -1.95 16.39 9.64
N ASN A 61 -3.23 16.70 9.39
CA ASN A 61 -3.91 17.83 9.98
C ASN A 61 -4.12 17.69 11.49
N LEU A 62 -4.43 16.46 11.94
CA LEU A 62 -4.60 16.14 13.35
C LEU A 62 -3.26 16.23 14.09
N LEU A 63 -2.20 15.63 13.53
CA LEU A 63 -0.85 15.69 14.07
C LEU A 63 -0.32 17.13 14.15
N ALA A 64 -0.45 17.89 13.06
CA ALA A 64 -0.06 19.30 13.01
C ALA A 64 -0.79 20.14 14.06
N LYS A 65 -2.11 19.97 14.19
CA LYS A 65 -2.93 20.71 15.15
C LYS A 65 -2.59 20.40 16.59
N THR A 66 -2.36 19.10 16.87
CA THR A 66 -2.04 18.62 18.22
C THR A 66 -0.64 19.10 18.63
N LEU A 67 0.32 19.01 17.72
CA LEU A 67 1.70 19.43 17.96
C LEU A 67 1.79 20.96 18.16
N LYS A 68 1.09 21.75 17.33
CA LYS A 68 1.02 23.20 17.51
C LYS A 68 0.41 23.62 18.83
N ARG A 69 -0.50 22.85 19.38
CA ARG A 69 -1.07 23.08 20.71
C ARG A 69 -0.04 22.87 21.83
N GLU A 70 0.86 21.88 21.66
CA GLU A 70 1.86 21.54 22.68
C GLU A 70 3.15 22.38 22.59
N LEU A 71 3.61 22.69 21.39
CA LEU A 71 4.90 23.36 21.13
C LEU A 71 4.76 24.78 20.58
N GLY A 72 3.52 25.21 20.22
CA GLY A 72 3.28 26.54 19.66
C GLY A 72 3.22 26.57 18.14
N LYS A 73 3.00 27.77 17.58
CA LYS A 73 2.70 27.95 16.13
C LYS A 73 3.82 27.50 15.20
N GLU A 74 5.07 27.58 15.65
CA GLU A 74 6.28 27.21 14.88
C GLU A 74 6.63 25.72 15.00
N ALA A 75 5.77 24.93 15.64
CA ALA A 75 6.01 23.50 15.80
C ALA A 75 6.05 22.76 14.47
N ARG A 76 7.04 21.87 14.30
CA ARG A 76 7.24 21.02 13.12
C ARG A 76 7.34 19.55 13.54
N LEU A 77 6.91 18.68 12.65
CA LEU A 77 7.02 17.24 12.79
C LEU A 77 7.99 16.70 11.72
N GLU A 78 8.89 15.84 12.13
CA GLU A 78 9.77 15.09 11.23
C GLU A 78 9.64 13.60 11.51
N TYR A 79 9.75 12.79 10.46
CA TYR A 79 9.64 11.35 10.56
C TYR A 79 10.99 10.69 10.32
N ARG A 80 11.31 9.71 11.16
CA ARG A 80 12.41 8.78 10.94
C ARG A 80 11.84 7.42 10.58
N ILE A 81 12.18 6.92 9.40
CA ILE A 81 11.70 5.64 8.89
C ILE A 81 12.75 4.58 9.20
N MET A 82 12.32 3.44 9.79
CA MET A 82 13.20 2.28 9.92
C MET A 82 13.31 1.58 8.58
N VAL A 83 14.50 1.57 7.99
CA VAL A 83 14.81 0.76 6.83
C VAL A 83 15.49 -0.51 7.33
N ASP A 84 14.78 -1.63 7.30
CA ASP A 84 15.38 -2.95 7.52
C ASP A 84 16.30 -3.27 6.35
N SER A 85 17.58 -2.95 6.51
CA SER A 85 18.63 -3.41 5.60
C SER A 85 18.90 -4.88 5.90
N GLY A 86 18.20 -5.77 5.19
CA GLY A 86 18.50 -7.19 5.22
C GLY A 86 19.98 -7.44 4.96
N ASN A 87 20.69 -7.80 6.02
CA ASN A 87 21.97 -8.46 6.07
C ASN A 87 23.15 -7.85 5.30
N THR A 88 23.79 -6.80 5.88
CA THR A 88 25.26 -6.67 5.91
C THR A 88 25.67 -5.66 6.99
N ASN A 89 26.43 -6.15 7.98
CA ASN A 89 27.26 -5.38 8.93
C ASN A 89 26.81 -3.97 9.40
N GLY A 90 25.98 -3.92 10.46
CA GLY A 90 26.20 -2.96 11.55
C GLY A 90 25.99 -1.47 11.28
N ARG A 91 25.08 -1.06 10.39
CA ARG A 91 24.53 0.30 10.38
C ARG A 91 23.06 0.26 10.03
N ASN A 92 22.20 0.50 11.02
CA ASN A 92 20.78 0.77 10.80
C ASN A 92 20.69 2.07 10.00
N GLY A 93 20.29 1.96 8.73
CA GLY A 93 19.99 3.12 7.89
C GLY A 93 18.66 3.73 8.35
N SER A 94 18.65 4.98 8.79
CA SER A 94 17.45 5.75 9.03
C SER A 94 17.37 6.88 8.02
N MET A 95 16.18 7.16 7.49
CA MET A 95 15.92 8.29 6.60
C MET A 95 15.01 9.28 7.33
N ASP A 96 15.45 10.53 7.43
CA ASP A 96 14.68 11.60 8.06
C ASP A 96 13.86 12.33 6.97
N VAL A 97 12.54 12.44 7.15
CA VAL A 97 11.62 13.04 6.19
C VAL A 97 10.76 14.11 6.88
N PRO A 98 10.69 15.35 6.36
CA PRO A 98 9.84 16.39 6.91
C PRO A 98 8.36 16.13 6.60
N ALA A 99 7.47 16.45 7.54
CA ALA A 99 6.02 16.33 7.37
C ALA A 99 5.50 17.34 6.33
N SER A 100 4.70 16.86 5.37
CA SER A 100 4.24 17.64 4.21
C SER A 100 3.32 18.81 4.55
N GLY A 101 2.69 18.80 5.73
CA GLY A 101 1.71 19.84 6.17
C GLY A 101 2.31 21.13 6.74
N MET A 102 3.63 21.27 6.82
CA MET A 102 4.30 22.39 7.52
C MET A 102 5.28 23.19 6.65
N LYS A 103 4.92 23.51 5.41
CA LYS A 103 5.76 24.36 4.56
C LYS A 103 5.76 25.80 5.07
N THR A 104 6.90 26.26 5.60
CA THR A 104 7.23 27.68 5.66
C THR A 104 7.89 28.08 4.36
N TYR A 105 7.32 29.09 3.71
CA TYR A 105 7.97 29.77 2.59
C TYR A 105 9.20 30.53 3.12
N ASN A 106 10.38 30.10 2.74
CA ASN A 106 11.58 30.93 2.72
C ASN A 106 11.91 31.23 1.26
N ASN A 107 11.71 32.53 0.88
CA ASN A 107 12.25 33.09 -0.34
C ASN A 107 13.78 33.03 -0.26
N ASN A 108 14.41 32.16 -1.01
CA ASN A 108 15.73 32.41 -1.58
C ASN A 108 15.83 31.66 -2.91
N GLU A 109 16.07 32.48 -3.92
CA GLU A 109 16.12 32.15 -5.33
C GLU A 109 17.17 31.11 -5.64
N MET A 110 16.78 30.02 -6.30
CA MET A 110 17.66 29.30 -7.23
C MET A 110 16.93 29.08 -8.55
N ASN A 111 17.39 29.80 -9.56
CA ASN A 111 16.95 29.72 -10.94
C ASN A 111 17.20 28.31 -11.52
N PHE A 112 16.10 27.63 -11.89
CA PHE A 112 16.13 26.56 -12.87
C PHE A 112 15.19 26.93 -14.03
N PRO A 113 15.57 26.70 -15.29
CA PRO A 113 14.76 27.09 -16.44
C PRO A 113 13.46 26.29 -16.49
N LEU A 114 12.35 27.00 -16.46
CA LEU A 114 11.00 26.50 -16.67
C LEU A 114 10.82 26.13 -18.15
N VAL A 115 10.70 24.86 -18.44
CA VAL A 115 10.03 24.41 -19.66
C VAL A 115 8.56 24.20 -19.29
N ILE A 116 7.73 25.11 -19.79
CA ILE A 116 6.26 25.06 -19.63
C ILE A 116 5.73 24.18 -20.75
N ASP A 117 5.31 22.98 -20.39
CA ASP A 117 4.38 22.20 -21.23
C ASP A 117 3.24 21.72 -20.31
N ASN A 118 2.05 22.32 -20.51
CA ASN A 118 0.87 22.09 -19.69
C ASN A 118 -0.04 21.04 -20.32
N PRO A 119 -0.35 19.96 -19.61
CA PRO A 119 -1.74 19.57 -19.42
C PRO A 119 -2.14 19.71 -17.95
N VAL A 120 -3.39 20.09 -17.71
CA VAL A 120 -4.01 20.32 -16.40
C VAL A 120 -3.68 19.18 -15.44
N LYS A 121 -2.79 19.44 -14.47
CA LYS A 121 -2.36 18.44 -13.48
C LYS A 121 -3.42 18.31 -12.41
N ASN A 122 -3.94 17.10 -12.25
CA ASN A 122 -4.76 16.70 -11.12
C ASN A 122 -4.01 17.05 -9.81
N PRO A 123 -4.57 17.90 -8.91
CA PRO A 123 -3.88 18.33 -7.70
C PRO A 123 -3.60 17.20 -6.68
N PHE A 124 -4.13 16.01 -6.92
CA PHE A 124 -3.90 14.81 -6.11
C PHE A 124 -2.77 13.90 -6.62
N VAL A 125 -2.11 14.26 -7.73
CA VAL A 125 -0.94 13.52 -8.21
C VAL A 125 0.32 14.19 -7.67
N ILE A 126 0.96 13.56 -6.70
CA ILE A 126 2.27 13.99 -6.17
C ILE A 126 3.34 13.67 -7.22
N PRO A 127 4.01 14.68 -7.83
CA PRO A 127 5.08 14.41 -8.81
C PRO A 127 6.29 13.81 -8.07
N GLY A 128 6.62 12.57 -8.42
CA GLY A 128 7.85 11.92 -7.92
C GLY A 128 7.65 10.58 -7.20
N LEU A 129 6.43 10.17 -6.89
CA LEU A 129 6.19 8.78 -6.49
C LEU A 129 6.38 7.89 -7.71
N LYS A 130 7.56 7.27 -7.83
CA LYS A 130 7.71 6.09 -8.67
C LYS A 130 6.68 5.09 -8.17
N LYS A 131 5.65 4.77 -8.99
CA LYS A 131 4.74 3.66 -8.69
C LYS A 131 5.60 2.47 -8.30
N MET A 132 5.34 1.92 -7.14
CA MET A 132 6.04 0.76 -6.61
C MET A 132 6.00 -0.33 -7.69
N GLN A 133 7.15 -0.72 -8.23
CA GLN A 133 7.21 -1.77 -9.25
C GLN A 133 7.09 -3.10 -8.52
N ILE A 134 5.86 -3.56 -8.34
CA ILE A 134 5.59 -4.89 -7.83
C ILE A 134 5.83 -5.88 -8.98
N ASP A 135 6.66 -6.90 -8.72
CA ASP A 135 6.81 -8.01 -9.65
C ASP A 135 5.45 -8.74 -9.75
N PRO A 136 4.83 -8.78 -10.94
CA PRO A 136 3.50 -9.35 -11.12
C PRO A 136 3.45 -10.87 -10.91
N GLN A 137 4.59 -11.54 -10.81
CA GLN A 137 4.71 -13.01 -10.66
C GLN A 137 4.00 -13.78 -11.80
N LEU A 138 3.87 -13.16 -12.98
CA LEU A 138 3.22 -13.73 -14.16
C LEU A 138 4.23 -14.44 -15.05
N ASN A 139 3.88 -15.62 -15.53
CA ASN A 139 4.62 -16.29 -16.58
C ASN A 139 4.22 -15.69 -17.95
N GLN A 140 5.16 -15.04 -18.62
CA GLN A 140 4.94 -14.38 -19.92
C GLN A 140 4.55 -15.34 -21.06
N MET A 141 4.80 -16.64 -20.90
CA MET A 141 4.41 -17.66 -21.89
C MET A 141 2.90 -17.92 -21.91
N TYR A 142 2.20 -17.59 -20.84
CA TYR A 142 0.76 -17.77 -20.75
C TYR A 142 0.04 -16.55 -21.34
N THR A 143 -0.35 -16.66 -22.58
CA THR A 143 -1.05 -15.63 -23.34
C THR A 143 -2.39 -16.15 -23.86
N PHE A 144 -3.27 -15.25 -24.30
CA PHE A 144 -4.49 -15.65 -25.01
C PHE A 144 -4.22 -16.30 -26.36
N ASP A 145 -3.05 -16.03 -26.97
CA ASP A 145 -2.69 -16.59 -28.26
C ASP A 145 -2.16 -18.04 -28.11
N SER A 146 -1.46 -18.32 -27.02
CA SER A 146 -1.01 -19.68 -26.68
C SER A 146 -2.09 -20.52 -26.00
N PHE A 147 -3.24 -19.91 -25.63
CA PHE A 147 -4.36 -20.63 -24.99
C PHE A 147 -5.19 -21.36 -26.03
N ILE A 148 -5.27 -22.69 -25.88
CA ILE A 148 -6.06 -23.55 -26.77
C ILE A 148 -7.55 -23.37 -26.47
N GLU A 149 -8.29 -22.80 -27.41
CA GLU A 149 -9.75 -22.62 -27.32
C GLU A 149 -10.48 -23.89 -27.77
N GLY A 150 -11.44 -24.31 -26.96
CA GLY A 150 -12.40 -25.37 -27.26
C GLY A 150 -13.81 -24.97 -26.80
N ASP A 151 -14.81 -25.77 -27.09
CA ASP A 151 -16.18 -25.46 -26.73
C ASP A 151 -16.39 -25.29 -25.21
N CYS A 152 -15.65 -26.07 -24.41
CA CYS A 152 -15.75 -26.06 -22.94
C CYS A 152 -15.19 -24.78 -22.29
N ASN A 153 -14.27 -24.06 -22.94
CA ASN A 153 -13.59 -22.89 -22.35
C ASN A 153 -13.77 -21.58 -23.12
N ARG A 154 -14.52 -21.58 -24.23
CA ARG A 154 -14.78 -20.41 -25.07
C ARG A 154 -15.41 -19.26 -24.28
N VAL A 155 -16.38 -19.56 -23.41
CA VAL A 155 -17.04 -18.53 -22.57
C VAL A 155 -16.05 -17.94 -21.57
N ALA A 156 -15.27 -18.78 -20.89
CA ALA A 156 -14.24 -18.31 -19.96
C ALA A 156 -13.18 -17.44 -20.63
N ARG A 157 -12.71 -17.83 -21.84
CA ARG A 157 -11.77 -17.04 -22.61
C ARG A 157 -12.33 -15.67 -22.99
N ARG A 158 -13.59 -15.59 -23.43
CA ARG A 158 -14.25 -14.31 -23.76
C ARG A 158 -14.43 -13.42 -22.54
N ALA A 159 -14.89 -13.98 -21.41
CA ALA A 159 -15.00 -13.26 -20.14
C ALA A 159 -13.63 -12.72 -19.71
N GLY A 160 -12.58 -13.56 -19.78
CA GLY A 160 -11.21 -13.16 -19.47
C GLY A 160 -10.70 -11.98 -20.32
N LYS A 161 -10.98 -11.99 -21.64
CA LYS A 161 -10.64 -10.87 -22.53
C LYS A 161 -11.37 -9.59 -22.12
N THR A 162 -12.67 -9.68 -21.80
CA THR A 162 -13.45 -8.53 -21.35
C THR A 162 -12.90 -7.95 -20.04
N VAL A 163 -12.46 -8.80 -19.11
CA VAL A 163 -11.80 -8.35 -17.87
C VAL A 163 -10.47 -7.67 -18.17
N ALA A 164 -9.67 -8.23 -19.10
CA ALA A 164 -8.39 -7.63 -19.46
C ALA A 164 -8.54 -6.27 -20.14
N GLU A 165 -9.57 -6.09 -20.98
CA GLU A 165 -9.87 -4.82 -21.65
C GLU A 165 -10.32 -3.73 -20.67
N LYS A 166 -11.14 -4.07 -19.68
CA LYS A 166 -11.72 -3.13 -18.72
C LYS A 166 -11.70 -3.72 -17.29
N PRO A 167 -10.53 -3.81 -16.64
CA PRO A 167 -10.43 -4.37 -15.30
C PRO A 167 -11.18 -3.49 -14.29
N GLY A 168 -12.05 -4.12 -13.50
CA GLY A 168 -12.90 -3.48 -12.49
C GLY A 168 -14.20 -2.86 -13.02
N ALA A 169 -14.27 -2.48 -14.30
CA ALA A 169 -15.41 -1.75 -14.86
C ALA A 169 -16.41 -2.63 -15.64
N ASN A 170 -16.48 -3.93 -15.35
CA ASN A 170 -17.37 -4.87 -16.03
C ASN A 170 -18.11 -5.78 -15.05
N SER A 171 -19.12 -6.52 -15.56
CA SER A 171 -19.94 -7.44 -14.76
C SER A 171 -19.21 -8.69 -14.26
N PHE A 172 -17.93 -8.88 -14.65
CA PHE A 172 -17.08 -9.99 -14.24
C PHE A 172 -16.07 -9.57 -13.17
N ASN A 173 -16.50 -8.82 -12.18
CA ASN A 173 -15.71 -8.47 -11.02
C ASN A 173 -16.49 -8.90 -9.75
N PRO A 174 -16.09 -9.99 -9.09
CA PRO A 174 -14.95 -10.89 -9.40
C PRO A 174 -15.23 -11.87 -10.55
N LEU A 175 -14.19 -12.22 -11.32
CA LEU A 175 -14.25 -13.34 -12.26
C LEU A 175 -13.78 -14.63 -11.56
N VAL A 176 -14.67 -15.61 -11.46
CA VAL A 176 -14.34 -16.93 -10.90
C VAL A 176 -14.25 -17.95 -12.02
N ILE A 177 -13.08 -18.60 -12.13
CA ILE A 177 -12.81 -19.66 -13.10
C ILE A 177 -12.70 -21.00 -12.37
N TYR A 178 -13.59 -21.92 -12.68
CA TYR A 178 -13.59 -23.26 -12.07
C TYR A 178 -13.69 -24.37 -13.10
N GLY A 179 -13.30 -25.58 -12.74
CA GLY A 179 -13.33 -26.75 -13.64
C GLY A 179 -12.32 -27.82 -13.22
N GLY A 180 -12.31 -28.92 -13.93
CA GLY A 180 -11.40 -30.07 -13.68
C GLY A 180 -9.92 -29.71 -13.83
N VAL A 181 -9.07 -30.64 -13.41
CA VAL A 181 -7.61 -30.51 -13.56
C VAL A 181 -7.22 -30.54 -15.04
N GLY A 182 -6.19 -29.77 -15.43
CA GLY A 182 -5.65 -29.77 -16.80
C GLY A 182 -6.43 -28.95 -17.82
N LEU A 183 -7.54 -28.29 -17.45
CA LEU A 183 -8.37 -27.50 -18.38
C LEU A 183 -7.86 -26.09 -18.65
N GLY A 184 -6.66 -25.74 -18.21
CA GLY A 184 -6.03 -24.46 -18.52
C GLY A 184 -6.45 -23.26 -17.64
N LYS A 185 -7.04 -23.51 -16.44
CA LYS A 185 -7.46 -22.43 -15.53
C LYS A 185 -6.31 -21.46 -15.20
N THR A 186 -5.19 -21.98 -14.73
CA THR A 186 -3.98 -21.19 -14.42
C THR A 186 -3.45 -20.46 -15.64
N HIS A 187 -3.45 -21.10 -16.82
CA HIS A 187 -3.06 -20.46 -18.08
C HIS A 187 -3.97 -19.25 -18.35
N LEU A 188 -5.28 -19.44 -18.31
CA LEU A 188 -6.24 -18.37 -18.59
C LEU A 188 -6.12 -17.23 -17.58
N ALA A 189 -5.99 -17.54 -16.29
CA ALA A 189 -5.82 -16.54 -15.24
C ALA A 189 -4.55 -15.67 -15.47
N GLN A 190 -3.44 -16.30 -15.81
CA GLN A 190 -2.19 -15.57 -16.11
C GLN A 190 -2.23 -14.85 -17.45
N ALA A 191 -2.92 -15.39 -18.47
CA ALA A 191 -3.13 -14.70 -19.73
C ALA A 191 -3.92 -13.38 -19.56
N ILE A 192 -4.93 -13.40 -18.69
CA ILE A 192 -5.65 -12.17 -18.30
C ILE A 192 -4.68 -11.16 -17.68
N GLY A 193 -3.87 -11.56 -16.71
CA GLY A 193 -2.89 -10.69 -16.05
C GLY A 193 -1.86 -10.09 -17.01
N ASN A 194 -1.34 -10.90 -17.93
CA ASN A 194 -0.40 -10.45 -18.97
C ASN A 194 -1.04 -9.41 -19.91
N ASP A 195 -2.28 -9.64 -20.32
CA ASP A 195 -2.99 -8.70 -21.20
C ASP A 195 -3.36 -7.41 -20.47
N VAL A 196 -3.78 -7.47 -19.18
CA VAL A 196 -3.97 -6.25 -18.37
C VAL A 196 -2.69 -5.43 -18.32
N LYS A 197 -1.55 -6.03 -18.03
CA LYS A 197 -0.26 -5.32 -18.01
C LYS A 197 0.10 -4.70 -19.36
N ARG A 198 -0.18 -5.41 -20.44
CA ARG A 198 0.09 -4.94 -21.79
C ARG A 198 -0.79 -3.74 -22.17
N MET A 199 -2.09 -3.81 -21.88
CA MET A 199 -3.06 -2.78 -22.24
C MET A 199 -3.10 -1.61 -21.26
N HIS A 200 -2.79 -1.86 -19.99
CA HIS A 200 -2.84 -0.88 -18.90
C HIS A 200 -1.51 -0.84 -18.12
N PRO A 201 -0.42 -0.29 -18.70
CA PRO A 201 0.91 -0.29 -18.07
C PRO A 201 0.97 0.42 -16.71
N GLY A 202 -0.02 1.29 -16.46
CA GLY A 202 -0.14 2.01 -15.20
C GLY A 202 -0.81 1.22 -14.08
N LYS A 203 -1.40 0.05 -14.34
CA LYS A 203 -2.05 -0.78 -13.32
C LYS A 203 -1.08 -1.76 -12.67
N VAL A 204 -1.21 -1.91 -11.37
CA VAL A 204 -0.46 -2.88 -10.57
C VAL A 204 -1.20 -4.21 -10.62
N VAL A 205 -0.58 -5.22 -11.24
CA VAL A 205 -1.14 -6.58 -11.36
C VAL A 205 -0.29 -7.53 -10.52
N LEU A 206 -0.91 -8.38 -9.74
CA LEU A 206 -0.24 -9.43 -8.97
C LEU A 206 -0.95 -10.77 -9.15
N TYR A 207 -0.17 -11.80 -9.52
CA TYR A 207 -0.58 -13.21 -9.48
C TYR A 207 0.03 -13.85 -8.23
N VAL A 208 -0.78 -14.59 -7.47
CA VAL A 208 -0.35 -15.33 -6.29
C VAL A 208 -1.15 -16.62 -6.15
N SER A 209 -0.50 -17.72 -5.78
CA SER A 209 -1.24 -18.92 -5.34
C SER A 209 -1.78 -18.70 -3.92
N SER A 210 -2.92 -19.31 -3.61
CA SER A 210 -3.50 -19.22 -2.26
C SER A 210 -2.56 -19.77 -1.18
N GLU A 211 -1.75 -20.79 -1.49
CA GLU A 211 -0.72 -21.29 -0.57
C GLU A 211 0.33 -20.24 -0.25
N LYS A 212 0.84 -19.53 -1.28
CA LYS A 212 1.82 -18.44 -1.09
C LYS A 212 1.22 -17.31 -0.28
N PHE A 213 -0.04 -16.93 -0.56
CA PHE A 213 -0.78 -15.94 0.20
C PHE A 213 -0.89 -16.33 1.68
N ILE A 214 -1.30 -17.58 1.96
CA ILE A 214 -1.45 -18.08 3.34
C ILE A 214 -0.10 -18.08 4.07
N ASN A 215 0.98 -18.51 3.42
CA ASN A 215 2.31 -18.51 4.02
C ASN A 215 2.79 -17.08 4.34
N GLN A 216 2.62 -16.15 3.41
CA GLN A 216 2.94 -14.73 3.64
C GLN A 216 2.12 -14.14 4.78
N PHE A 217 0.81 -14.44 4.85
CA PHE A 217 -0.04 -14.00 5.95
C PHE A 217 0.44 -14.55 7.30
N GLN A 218 0.81 -15.84 7.36
CA GLN A 218 1.32 -16.44 8.59
C GLN A 218 2.63 -15.80 9.07
N ASP A 219 3.54 -15.50 8.13
CA ASP A 219 4.81 -14.85 8.44
C ASP A 219 4.58 -13.41 8.97
N HIS A 220 3.71 -12.64 8.35
CA HIS A 220 3.34 -11.31 8.84
C HIS A 220 2.59 -11.37 10.18
N SER A 221 1.76 -12.40 10.38
CA SER A 221 1.05 -12.61 11.65
C SER A 221 2.03 -12.92 12.80
N ARG A 222 3.06 -13.72 12.56
CA ARG A 222 4.11 -14.00 13.56
C ARG A 222 4.92 -12.75 13.92
N ASN A 223 5.08 -11.85 12.97
CA ASN A 223 5.85 -10.59 13.13
C ASN A 223 4.98 -9.40 13.57
N ASN A 224 3.70 -9.62 13.92
CA ASN A 224 2.71 -8.58 14.24
C ASN A 224 2.53 -7.51 13.13
N ALA A 225 2.76 -7.88 11.86
CA ALA A 225 2.72 -7.02 10.69
C ALA A 225 1.52 -7.33 9.76
N ILE A 226 0.37 -7.75 10.31
CA ILE A 226 -0.83 -8.11 9.53
C ILE A 226 -1.36 -6.90 8.75
N ASN A 227 -1.28 -5.71 9.32
CA ASN A 227 -1.75 -4.49 8.67
C ASN A 227 -0.93 -4.16 7.43
N ASP A 228 0.40 -4.32 7.50
CA ASP A 228 1.29 -4.12 6.35
C ASP A 228 0.98 -5.12 5.24
N PHE A 229 0.66 -6.36 5.60
CA PHE A 229 0.23 -7.38 4.66
C PHE A 229 -1.07 -7.00 3.94
N ILE A 230 -2.12 -6.63 4.67
CA ILE A 230 -3.40 -6.24 4.09
C ILE A 230 -3.20 -5.03 3.17
N HIS A 231 -2.45 -4.06 3.64
CA HIS A 231 -2.22 -2.84 2.89
C HIS A 231 -1.42 -3.08 1.60
N PHE A 232 -0.38 -3.91 1.63
CA PHE A 232 0.34 -4.29 0.42
C PHE A 232 -0.61 -4.80 -0.66
N TYR A 233 -1.57 -5.65 -0.28
CA TYR A 233 -2.56 -6.18 -1.22
C TYR A 233 -3.60 -5.12 -1.66
N GLN A 234 -3.87 -4.10 -0.87
CA GLN A 234 -4.76 -2.99 -1.23
C GLN A 234 -4.14 -2.02 -2.25
N LEU A 235 -2.82 -2.02 -2.42
CA LEU A 235 -2.13 -1.25 -3.46
C LEU A 235 -2.23 -1.88 -4.86
N ILE A 236 -2.80 -3.07 -4.97
CA ILE A 236 -2.90 -3.83 -6.20
C ILE A 236 -4.19 -3.43 -6.92
N ASP A 237 -4.11 -3.11 -8.20
CA ASP A 237 -5.30 -2.81 -9.03
C ASP A 237 -5.99 -4.09 -9.53
N VAL A 238 -5.21 -5.15 -9.81
CA VAL A 238 -5.75 -6.44 -10.28
C VAL A 238 -5.05 -7.59 -9.56
N LEU A 239 -5.79 -8.24 -8.68
CA LEU A 239 -5.32 -9.40 -7.93
C LEU A 239 -5.83 -10.69 -8.57
N ILE A 240 -4.92 -11.60 -8.88
CA ILE A 240 -5.21 -12.93 -9.42
C ILE A 240 -4.79 -13.96 -8.37
N ILE A 241 -5.77 -14.70 -7.85
CA ILE A 241 -5.50 -15.77 -6.88
C ILE A 241 -5.83 -17.12 -7.51
N ASP A 242 -4.85 -17.99 -7.52
CA ASP A 242 -5.02 -19.36 -8.01
C ASP A 242 -5.17 -20.37 -6.85
N ASP A 243 -5.82 -21.48 -7.14
CA ASP A 243 -6.03 -22.58 -6.20
C ASP A 243 -6.74 -22.19 -4.89
N VAL A 244 -7.79 -21.37 -4.99
CA VAL A 244 -8.55 -20.81 -3.85
C VAL A 244 -9.11 -21.87 -2.88
N GLN A 245 -9.20 -23.14 -3.27
CA GLN A 245 -9.65 -24.23 -2.41
C GLN A 245 -8.77 -24.43 -1.17
N PHE A 246 -7.50 -24.03 -1.20
CA PHE A 246 -6.61 -24.15 -0.02
C PHE A 246 -6.97 -23.21 1.11
N PHE A 247 -7.70 -22.12 0.84
CA PHE A 247 -8.20 -21.27 1.91
C PHE A 247 -9.15 -21.99 2.88
N SER A 248 -9.80 -23.07 2.46
CA SER A 248 -10.75 -23.81 3.30
C SER A 248 -10.16 -24.33 4.63
N ARG A 249 -8.83 -24.39 4.73
CA ARG A 249 -8.10 -24.87 5.91
C ARG A 249 -7.39 -23.77 6.70
N ALA A 250 -7.62 -22.49 6.37
CA ALA A 250 -6.86 -21.36 6.90
C ALA A 250 -7.77 -20.17 7.26
N GLU A 251 -8.65 -20.34 8.27
CA GLU A 251 -9.68 -19.37 8.67
C GLU A 251 -9.16 -17.94 8.83
N LYS A 252 -8.07 -17.71 9.59
CA LYS A 252 -7.51 -16.37 9.78
C LYS A 252 -7.04 -15.72 8.48
N SER A 253 -6.57 -16.52 7.53
CA SER A 253 -6.17 -16.02 6.21
C SER A 253 -7.39 -15.73 5.33
N GLN A 254 -8.52 -16.41 5.55
CA GLN A 254 -9.79 -16.08 4.90
C GLN A 254 -10.27 -14.69 5.30
N ASP A 255 -10.20 -14.33 6.59
CA ASP A 255 -10.61 -13.00 7.08
C ASP A 255 -9.77 -11.88 6.43
N ALA A 256 -8.45 -12.09 6.38
CA ALA A 256 -7.55 -11.15 5.71
C ALA A 256 -7.84 -11.05 4.21
N PHE A 257 -8.05 -12.18 3.55
CA PHE A 257 -8.43 -12.20 2.13
C PHE A 257 -9.77 -11.49 1.90
N PHE A 258 -10.75 -11.71 2.76
CA PHE A 258 -12.05 -11.06 2.64
C PHE A 258 -11.98 -9.54 2.78
N ALA A 259 -11.12 -9.03 3.68
CA ALA A 259 -10.87 -7.60 3.82
C ALA A 259 -10.26 -7.00 2.53
N ILE A 260 -9.27 -7.68 1.96
CA ILE A 260 -8.63 -7.29 0.69
C ILE A 260 -9.63 -7.35 -0.48
N PHE A 261 -10.40 -8.44 -0.56
CA PHE A 261 -11.42 -8.64 -1.59
C PHE A 261 -12.46 -7.50 -1.58
N ASN A 262 -12.99 -7.16 -0.42
CA ASN A 262 -13.97 -6.08 -0.30
C ASN A 262 -13.41 -4.74 -0.75
N HIS A 263 -12.16 -4.45 -0.42
CA HIS A 263 -11.49 -3.25 -0.89
C HIS A 263 -11.37 -3.20 -2.41
N LEU A 264 -10.87 -4.28 -3.03
CA LEU A 264 -10.67 -4.36 -4.48
C LEU A 264 -12.00 -4.42 -5.27
N HIS A 265 -13.05 -4.94 -4.67
CA HIS A 265 -14.37 -5.01 -5.30
C HIS A 265 -15.09 -3.65 -5.33
N GLN A 266 -14.76 -2.77 -4.39
CA GLN A 266 -15.34 -1.42 -4.27
C GLN A 266 -14.55 -0.35 -5.03
N SER A 267 -13.31 -0.64 -5.46
CA SER A 267 -12.42 0.26 -6.19
C SER A 267 -12.70 0.22 -7.69
#